data_5d0fa177fd2e31f8cfd52d38d87bc1f1
#
_entry.id   5d0fa177fd2e31f8cfd52d38d87bc1f1
#
_cell.length_a   1.000
_cell.length_b   1.000
_cell.length_c   1.000
_cell.angle_alpha   90.00
_cell.angle_beta   90.00
_cell.angle_gamma   90.00
#
_symmetry.space_group_name_H-M   'P 1'
#
loop_
_entity.id
_entity.type
_entity.pdbx_description
1 polymer ?
#
loop_
_entity_poly.entity_id
_entity_poly.type
_entity_poly.pdbx_seq_one_letter_code
_entity_poly.pdbx_strand_id
1 'polypeptide(L)'
;NGIGMTAEEVEKYINQVAFSGAEDFFNTYKDKMNEENDIIGHFGLGFYSSFMVSKKVQIDTLSYKENATPVRWVSEDGLEFELTQSDNRETRGTTITLFLADDSKEFLEEYTVRNIIDKYCSFLPVDIYLETIKTEETKEDEVVDTTPINDTNPLWLKAPKDCTDEEYKEFYRKVFKTFDEPLFWIHLNVDYPFNLKGILYFPKLKNEFELIEGKVKLYNNQVFVADNIKEVIPEFLLL
;
A
#
# COMPACT_ATOMS: atom_id res chain seq x y z
N ASN A 1 7.14 -1.98 12.57
CA ASN A 1 6.30 -2.27 13.75
C ASN A 1 5.33 -3.44 13.57
N GLY A 2 5.58 -4.34 12.62
CA GLY A 2 4.87 -5.62 12.51
C GLY A 2 5.29 -6.62 13.60
N ILE A 3 4.94 -7.89 13.38
CA ILE A 3 5.28 -8.98 14.32
C ILE A 3 6.76 -9.37 14.30
N GLY A 4 7.51 -8.96 13.27
CA GLY A 4 8.88 -9.39 13.06
C GLY A 4 9.02 -10.87 12.72
N MET A 5 10.25 -11.33 12.61
CA MET A 5 10.59 -12.72 12.26
C MET A 5 11.75 -13.22 13.11
N THR A 6 11.76 -14.53 13.43
CA THR A 6 12.95 -15.23 13.93
C THR A 6 13.88 -15.62 12.77
N ALA A 7 15.07 -16.13 13.06
CA ALA A 7 16.00 -16.60 12.03
C ALA A 7 15.38 -17.71 11.16
N GLU A 8 14.70 -18.66 11.80
CA GLU A 8 14.02 -19.76 11.10
C GLU A 8 12.85 -19.26 10.23
N GLU A 9 12.14 -18.23 10.70
CA GLU A 9 11.07 -17.60 9.91
C GLU A 9 11.62 -16.84 8.71
N VAL A 10 12.78 -16.17 8.85
CA VAL A 10 13.47 -15.54 7.72
C VAL A 10 13.87 -16.59 6.68
N GLU A 11 14.50 -17.70 7.10
CA GLU A 11 14.83 -18.81 6.20
C GLU A 11 13.61 -19.39 5.50
N LYS A 12 12.51 -19.53 6.22
CA LYS A 12 11.27 -20.12 5.71
C LYS A 12 10.53 -19.17 4.73
N TYR A 13 10.40 -17.88 5.07
CA TYR A 13 9.51 -16.96 4.35
C TYR A 13 10.25 -16.02 3.38
N ILE A 14 11.54 -15.81 3.58
CA ILE A 14 12.34 -14.96 2.71
C ILE A 14 13.16 -15.77 1.71
N ASN A 15 13.74 -16.90 2.12
CA ASN A 15 14.61 -17.69 1.23
C ASN A 15 13.84 -18.69 0.34
N GLN A 16 12.58 -19.00 0.67
CA GLN A 16 11.78 -19.92 -0.14
C GLN A 16 10.85 -19.10 -1.06
N VAL A 17 11.17 -19.08 -2.34
CA VAL A 17 10.40 -18.40 -3.37
C VAL A 17 8.96 -18.94 -3.41
N ALA A 18 7.97 -18.05 -3.50
CA ALA A 18 6.56 -18.38 -3.51
C ALA A 18 6.05 -19.08 -2.23
N PHE A 19 6.78 -18.96 -1.12
CA PHE A 19 6.31 -19.42 0.18
C PHE A 19 5.85 -18.22 1.01
N SER A 20 4.59 -18.25 1.43
CA SER A 20 3.99 -17.14 2.20
C SER A 20 3.64 -17.58 3.61
N GLY A 21 3.96 -16.75 4.59
CA GLY A 21 3.48 -16.92 5.98
C GLY A 21 2.01 -16.53 6.19
N ALA A 22 1.32 -16.12 5.14
CA ALA A 22 -0.07 -15.65 5.19
C ALA A 22 -1.03 -16.73 5.75
N GLU A 23 -0.88 -17.99 5.33
CA GLU A 23 -1.71 -19.09 5.79
C GLU A 23 -1.45 -19.42 7.27
N ASP A 24 -0.18 -19.49 7.69
CA ASP A 24 0.19 -19.71 9.08
C ASP A 24 -0.31 -18.55 9.97
N PHE A 25 -0.20 -17.33 9.50
CA PHE A 25 -0.70 -16.13 10.16
C PHE A 25 -2.24 -16.17 10.28
N PHE A 26 -2.95 -16.47 9.20
CA PHE A 26 -4.39 -16.58 9.19
C PHE A 26 -4.87 -17.64 10.19
N ASN A 27 -4.27 -18.83 10.16
CA ASN A 27 -4.64 -19.93 11.07
C ASN A 27 -4.40 -19.57 12.54
N THR A 28 -3.35 -18.79 12.83
CA THR A 28 -3.00 -18.35 14.19
C THR A 28 -3.95 -17.28 14.73
N TYR A 29 -4.44 -16.39 13.86
CA TYR A 29 -5.22 -15.21 14.26
C TYR A 29 -6.66 -15.21 13.77
N LYS A 30 -7.14 -16.31 13.18
CA LYS A 30 -8.47 -16.48 12.59
C LYS A 30 -9.61 -15.97 13.49
N ASP A 31 -9.54 -16.27 14.80
CA ASP A 31 -10.56 -15.86 15.76
C ASP A 31 -10.53 -14.36 16.12
N LYS A 32 -9.47 -13.65 15.71
CA LYS A 32 -9.27 -12.22 15.98
C LYS A 32 -9.34 -11.36 14.73
N MET A 33 -9.40 -11.98 13.56
CA MET A 33 -9.54 -11.28 12.28
C MET A 33 -11.02 -11.19 11.93
N ASN A 34 -11.47 -9.99 11.59
CA ASN A 34 -12.76 -9.82 10.95
C ASN A 34 -12.61 -10.22 9.48
N GLU A 35 -13.70 -10.68 8.84
CA GLU A 35 -13.71 -11.03 7.40
C GLU A 35 -13.25 -9.86 6.49
N GLU A 36 -13.28 -8.63 7.00
CA GLU A 36 -12.83 -7.42 6.30
C GLU A 36 -11.31 -7.19 6.32
N ASN A 37 -10.55 -7.94 7.14
CA ASN A 37 -9.08 -7.81 7.28
C ASN A 37 -8.36 -8.95 6.55
N ASP A 38 -8.64 -9.13 5.27
CA ASP A 38 -7.90 -10.08 4.45
C ASP A 38 -6.41 -9.69 4.35
N ILE A 39 -5.56 -10.69 4.39
CA ILE A 39 -4.12 -10.51 4.18
C ILE A 39 -3.91 -10.05 2.74
N ILE A 40 -3.19 -8.93 2.54
CA ILE A 40 -2.96 -8.35 1.21
C ILE A 40 -2.07 -9.26 0.35
N GLY A 41 -1.04 -9.87 0.94
CA GLY A 41 -0.06 -10.69 0.22
C GLY A 41 -0.24 -12.18 0.50
N HIS A 42 -0.48 -12.97 -0.55
CA HIS A 42 -0.70 -14.41 -0.44
C HIS A 42 0.41 -15.27 -1.07
N PHE A 43 1.18 -14.71 -2.02
CA PHE A 43 2.03 -15.52 -2.91
C PHE A 43 3.50 -15.57 -2.51
N GLY A 44 3.96 -14.78 -1.56
CA GLY A 44 5.38 -14.74 -1.15
C GLY A 44 6.33 -14.26 -2.25
N LEU A 45 5.85 -13.55 -3.28
CA LEU A 45 6.65 -13.10 -4.42
C LEU A 45 6.99 -11.61 -4.37
N GLY A 46 6.19 -10.79 -3.67
CA GLY A 46 6.31 -9.33 -3.67
C GLY A 46 7.67 -8.83 -3.18
N PHE A 47 8.26 -9.50 -2.21
CA PHE A 47 9.57 -9.14 -1.66
C PHE A 47 10.68 -9.14 -2.73
N TYR A 48 10.65 -10.11 -3.65
CA TYR A 48 11.72 -10.25 -4.66
C TYR A 48 11.73 -9.12 -5.69
N SER A 49 10.63 -8.36 -5.82
CA SER A 49 10.62 -7.18 -6.68
C SER A 49 11.60 -6.09 -6.21
N SER A 50 12.04 -6.12 -4.95
CA SER A 50 13.05 -5.23 -4.40
C SER A 50 14.40 -5.32 -5.14
N PHE A 51 14.74 -6.48 -5.70
CA PHE A 51 15.94 -6.67 -6.49
C PHE A 51 15.89 -6.07 -7.89
N MET A 52 14.71 -5.66 -8.35
CA MET A 52 14.56 -4.95 -9.64
C MET A 52 15.13 -3.53 -9.59
N VAL A 53 15.23 -2.94 -8.41
CA VAL A 53 15.68 -1.55 -8.20
C VAL A 53 16.91 -1.44 -7.31
N SER A 54 17.35 -2.52 -6.71
CA SER A 54 18.48 -2.50 -5.75
C SER A 54 19.55 -3.50 -6.10
N LYS A 55 20.81 -3.12 -5.85
CA LYS A 55 22.00 -3.98 -5.95
C LYS A 55 22.22 -4.81 -4.70
N LYS A 56 21.57 -4.46 -3.60
CA LYS A 56 21.64 -5.18 -2.33
C LYS A 56 20.38 -4.90 -1.53
N VAL A 57 19.85 -5.92 -0.90
CA VAL A 57 18.73 -5.85 0.03
C VAL A 57 19.15 -6.34 1.39
N GLN A 58 18.81 -5.59 2.43
CA GLN A 58 19.08 -5.95 3.82
C GLN A 58 17.75 -5.95 4.60
N ILE A 59 17.55 -6.97 5.42
CA ILE A 59 16.45 -7.07 6.37
C ILE A 59 17.03 -7.13 7.77
N ASP A 60 16.61 -6.20 8.64
CA ASP A 60 16.82 -6.27 10.08
C ASP A 60 15.47 -6.53 10.74
N THR A 61 15.34 -7.63 11.49
CA THR A 61 14.05 -8.04 12.06
C THR A 61 14.20 -8.57 13.47
N LEU A 62 13.16 -8.31 14.31
CA LEU A 62 13.04 -8.86 15.66
C LEU A 62 11.60 -9.36 15.84
N SER A 63 11.46 -10.64 16.13
CA SER A 63 10.17 -11.28 16.34
C SER A 63 9.51 -10.83 17.65
N TYR A 64 8.17 -10.84 17.67
CA TYR A 64 7.37 -10.59 18.86
C TYR A 64 7.45 -11.73 19.89
N LYS A 65 8.02 -12.88 19.51
CA LYS A 65 8.13 -14.06 20.36
C LYS A 65 9.06 -13.79 21.53
N GLU A 66 8.74 -14.37 22.68
CA GLU A 66 9.57 -14.24 23.87
C GLU A 66 10.99 -14.81 23.63
N ASN A 67 12.00 -14.09 24.11
CA ASN A 67 13.42 -14.43 23.97
C ASN A 67 13.93 -14.48 22.50
N ALA A 68 13.19 -13.90 21.53
CA ALA A 68 13.70 -13.80 20.18
C ALA A 68 14.92 -12.87 20.13
N THR A 69 15.92 -13.25 19.34
CA THR A 69 17.10 -12.42 19.06
C THR A 69 16.91 -11.70 17.74
N PRO A 70 17.37 -10.43 17.62
CA PRO A 70 17.30 -9.72 16.35
C PRO A 70 18.25 -10.35 15.34
N VAL A 71 17.80 -10.44 14.10
CA VAL A 71 18.54 -11.04 12.98
C VAL A 71 18.66 -10.08 11.81
N ARG A 72 19.76 -10.19 11.10
CA ARG A 72 20.05 -9.51 9.85
C ARG A 72 20.19 -10.52 8.73
N TRP A 73 19.46 -10.30 7.67
CA TRP A 73 19.58 -10.99 6.41
C TRP A 73 20.05 -10.01 5.33
N VAL A 74 21.00 -10.44 4.50
CA VAL A 74 21.53 -9.62 3.40
C VAL A 74 21.67 -10.48 2.17
N SER A 75 21.29 -9.94 1.01
CA SER A 75 21.55 -10.54 -0.30
C SER A 75 21.84 -9.46 -1.35
N GLU A 76 22.74 -9.77 -2.29
CA GLU A 76 23.08 -8.88 -3.42
C GLU A 76 22.34 -9.25 -4.71
N ASP A 77 22.01 -10.52 -4.90
CA ASP A 77 21.40 -11.02 -6.14
C ASP A 77 20.08 -11.78 -5.94
N GLY A 78 19.67 -11.95 -4.69
CA GLY A 78 18.48 -12.74 -4.33
C GLY A 78 18.70 -14.27 -4.38
N LEU A 79 19.89 -14.74 -4.71
CA LEU A 79 20.24 -16.17 -4.80
C LEU A 79 21.08 -16.61 -3.60
N GLU A 80 22.12 -15.85 -3.29
CA GLU A 80 22.96 -16.06 -2.12
C GLU A 80 22.58 -15.06 -1.03
N PHE A 81 22.60 -15.51 0.21
CA PHE A 81 22.29 -14.69 1.37
C PHE A 81 23.24 -14.96 2.54
N GLU A 82 23.36 -13.96 3.37
CA GLU A 82 24.02 -14.04 4.66
C GLU A 82 23.00 -13.77 5.76
N LEU A 83 22.94 -14.64 6.78
CA LEU A 83 22.10 -14.49 7.95
C LEU A 83 22.97 -14.40 9.20
N THR A 84 22.88 -13.27 9.90
CA THR A 84 23.68 -12.97 11.09
C THR A 84 22.81 -12.42 12.22
N GLN A 85 23.35 -12.41 13.42
CA GLN A 85 22.71 -11.65 14.52
C GLN A 85 22.84 -10.15 14.25
N SER A 86 21.81 -9.38 14.60
CA SER A 86 21.76 -7.93 14.40
C SER A 86 21.68 -7.21 15.76
N ASP A 87 22.36 -6.08 15.87
CA ASP A 87 22.22 -5.16 17.01
C ASP A 87 21.32 -3.94 16.65
N ASN A 88 20.76 -3.93 15.43
CA ASN A 88 20.05 -2.75 14.89
C ASN A 88 18.60 -2.62 15.33
N ARG A 89 18.07 -3.59 16.08
CA ARG A 89 16.69 -3.53 16.54
C ARG A 89 16.56 -3.89 18.01
N GLU A 90 15.93 -2.98 18.75
CA GLU A 90 15.58 -3.17 20.16
C GLU A 90 14.10 -3.54 20.33
N THR A 91 13.27 -3.25 19.32
CA THR A 91 11.82 -3.49 19.34
C THR A 91 11.39 -4.40 18.22
N ARG A 92 10.28 -5.13 18.44
CA ARG A 92 9.70 -6.01 17.42
C ARG A 92 9.40 -5.27 16.11
N GLY A 93 9.51 -5.98 15.00
CA GLY A 93 9.20 -5.46 13.67
C GLY A 93 10.30 -5.77 12.66
N THR A 94 10.17 -5.23 11.46
CA THR A 94 11.09 -5.48 10.35
C THR A 94 11.45 -4.17 9.67
N THR A 95 12.74 -3.98 9.39
CA THR A 95 13.27 -2.91 8.55
C THR A 95 13.83 -3.55 7.28
N ILE A 96 13.42 -3.07 6.13
CA ILE A 96 13.96 -3.48 4.82
C ILE A 96 14.73 -2.29 4.26
N THR A 97 16.01 -2.47 4.01
CA THR A 97 16.90 -1.45 3.44
C THR A 97 17.26 -1.84 2.02
N LEU A 98 16.90 -1.00 1.06
CA LEU A 98 17.21 -1.17 -0.35
C LEU A 98 18.41 -0.28 -0.70
N PHE A 99 19.53 -0.91 -1.08
CA PHE A 99 20.69 -0.21 -1.62
C PHE A 99 20.51 -0.09 -3.13
N LEU A 100 19.98 1.03 -3.57
CA LEU A 100 19.53 1.21 -4.94
C LEU A 100 20.64 1.03 -5.97
N ALA A 101 20.29 0.48 -7.12
CA ALA A 101 21.13 0.41 -8.29
C ALA A 101 21.32 1.82 -8.90
N ASP A 102 22.36 2.00 -9.72
CA ASP A 102 22.70 3.32 -10.25
C ASP A 102 21.65 3.89 -11.21
N ASP A 103 20.92 3.05 -11.91
CA ASP A 103 19.81 3.39 -12.80
C ASP A 103 18.47 3.63 -12.07
N SER A 104 18.43 3.35 -10.77
CA SER A 104 17.22 3.43 -9.93
C SER A 104 17.29 4.55 -8.87
N LYS A 105 18.24 5.49 -9.02
CA LYS A 105 18.46 6.59 -8.07
C LYS A 105 17.27 7.56 -7.96
N GLU A 106 16.37 7.58 -8.92
CA GLU A 106 15.15 8.39 -8.87
C GLU A 106 14.28 8.05 -7.64
N PHE A 107 14.37 6.84 -7.11
CA PHE A 107 13.66 6.43 -5.90
C PHE A 107 14.27 6.95 -4.59
N LEU A 108 15.38 7.70 -4.64
CA LEU A 108 15.89 8.48 -3.51
C LEU A 108 15.14 9.81 -3.34
N GLU A 109 14.44 10.26 -4.38
CA GLU A 109 13.69 11.50 -4.36
C GLU A 109 12.35 11.29 -3.64
N GLU A 110 12.10 12.07 -2.57
CA GLU A 110 10.86 12.02 -1.79
C GLU A 110 9.61 12.13 -2.68
N TYR A 111 9.64 13.06 -3.66
CA TYR A 111 8.53 13.28 -4.56
C TYR A 111 8.18 12.02 -5.39
N THR A 112 9.19 11.30 -5.88
CA THR A 112 9.00 10.05 -6.63
C THR A 112 8.35 8.99 -5.76
N VAL A 113 8.86 8.77 -4.55
CA VAL A 113 8.30 7.79 -3.61
C VAL A 113 6.89 8.17 -3.19
N ARG A 114 6.63 9.44 -2.89
CA ARG A 114 5.31 9.96 -2.53
C ARG A 114 4.29 9.72 -3.64
N ASN A 115 4.65 9.97 -4.90
CA ASN A 115 3.76 9.70 -6.03
C ASN A 115 3.44 8.21 -6.21
N ILE A 116 4.40 7.33 -5.98
CA ILE A 116 4.19 5.88 -6.04
C ILE A 116 3.22 5.44 -4.94
N ILE A 117 3.45 5.88 -3.70
CA ILE A 117 2.58 5.57 -2.58
C ILE A 117 1.16 6.10 -2.83
N ASP A 118 1.06 7.33 -3.31
CA ASP A 118 -0.21 7.98 -3.63
C ASP A 118 -0.96 7.27 -4.78
N LYS A 119 -0.25 6.68 -5.73
CA LYS A 119 -0.87 5.91 -6.81
C LYS A 119 -1.35 4.53 -6.37
N TYR A 120 -0.50 3.79 -5.66
CA TYR A 120 -0.73 2.37 -5.41
C TYR A 120 -1.22 2.05 -4.00
N CYS A 121 -0.95 2.92 -3.03
CA CYS A 121 -1.13 2.67 -1.61
C CYS A 121 -2.08 3.68 -0.93
N SER A 122 -2.74 4.58 -1.70
CA SER A 122 -3.61 5.65 -1.15
C SER A 122 -4.63 5.17 -0.15
N PHE A 123 -5.11 3.94 -0.27
CA PHE A 123 -6.20 3.41 0.55
C PHE A 123 -5.83 2.11 1.27
N LEU A 124 -4.53 1.79 1.38
CA LEU A 124 -4.12 0.63 2.17
C LEU A 124 -4.66 0.71 3.61
N PRO A 125 -5.12 -0.43 4.19
CA PRO A 125 -5.76 -0.46 5.51
C PRO A 125 -4.75 -0.34 6.67
N VAL A 126 -3.55 0.12 6.41
CA VAL A 126 -2.48 0.37 7.39
C VAL A 126 -1.87 1.74 7.16
N ASP A 127 -1.60 2.48 8.23
CA ASP A 127 -1.00 3.80 8.15
C ASP A 127 0.41 3.74 7.54
N ILE A 128 0.66 4.60 6.56
CA ILE A 128 1.96 4.77 5.90
C ILE A 128 2.50 6.16 6.23
N TYR A 129 3.72 6.20 6.73
CA TYR A 129 4.45 7.43 7.01
C TYR A 129 5.66 7.50 6.08
N LEU A 130 5.93 8.67 5.54
CA LEU A 130 7.11 8.93 4.72
C LEU A 130 8.01 9.93 5.44
N GLU A 131 9.21 9.49 5.76
CA GLU A 131 10.23 10.29 6.42
C GLU A 131 11.46 10.40 5.52
N THR A 132 11.99 11.60 5.37
CA THR A 132 13.24 11.85 4.65
C THR A 132 14.37 12.02 5.67
N ILE A 133 15.41 11.18 5.57
CA ILE A 133 16.59 11.33 6.41
C ILE A 133 17.37 12.54 5.90
N LYS A 134 17.43 13.60 6.71
CA LYS A 134 18.18 14.82 6.39
C LYS A 134 19.67 14.60 6.66
N THR A 135 20.49 15.01 5.71
CA THR A 135 21.94 15.14 5.91
C THR A 135 22.23 16.41 6.75
N GLU A 136 23.37 16.46 7.43
CA GLU A 136 23.75 17.54 8.37
C GLU A 136 23.70 18.97 7.79
N GLU A 137 23.52 19.13 6.49
CA GLU A 137 23.42 20.43 5.81
C GLU A 137 21.99 21.02 5.78
N THR A 138 20.97 20.25 6.16
CA THR A 138 19.58 20.74 6.21
C THR A 138 19.20 21.18 7.63
N LYS A 139 18.85 22.47 7.76
CA LYS A 139 18.61 23.14 9.03
C LYS A 139 17.42 22.62 9.84
N GLU A 140 17.56 22.77 11.16
CA GLU A 140 16.86 22.22 12.30
C GLU A 140 15.36 22.55 12.47
N ASP A 141 14.65 23.24 11.59
CA ASP A 141 13.34 23.85 11.93
C ASP A 141 12.12 23.29 11.14
N GLU A 142 12.23 22.16 10.44
CA GLU A 142 11.04 21.56 9.85
C GLU A 142 10.39 20.55 10.78
N VAL A 143 9.12 20.79 11.08
CA VAL A 143 8.24 19.86 11.80
C VAL A 143 8.17 18.56 11.02
N VAL A 144 8.59 17.45 11.62
CA VAL A 144 8.38 16.11 11.07
C VAL A 144 6.87 15.95 10.92
N ASP A 145 6.41 15.81 9.68
CA ASP A 145 5.00 15.54 9.41
C ASP A 145 4.70 14.10 9.88
N THR A 146 4.01 14.00 10.99
CA THR A 146 3.63 12.73 11.61
C THR A 146 2.26 12.24 11.14
N THR A 147 1.70 12.84 10.08
CA THR A 147 0.42 12.40 9.53
C THR A 147 0.61 11.27 8.52
N PRO A 148 -0.26 10.25 8.55
CA PRO A 148 -0.23 9.21 7.52
C PRO A 148 -0.48 9.83 6.14
N ILE A 149 0.25 9.36 5.12
CA ILE A 149 0.10 9.84 3.74
C ILE A 149 -1.00 9.13 2.96
N ASN A 150 -1.57 8.07 3.51
CA ASN A 150 -2.69 7.31 2.95
C ASN A 150 -3.95 7.47 3.82
N ASP A 151 -5.06 6.98 3.30
CA ASP A 151 -6.36 7.01 3.96
C ASP A 151 -6.85 5.58 4.18
N THR A 152 -6.78 5.12 5.42
CA THR A 152 -7.15 3.75 5.79
C THR A 152 -8.66 3.51 5.81
N ASN A 153 -9.46 4.58 5.78
CA ASN A 153 -10.92 4.54 5.85
C ASN A 153 -11.57 5.30 4.68
N PRO A 154 -11.38 4.84 3.44
CA PRO A 154 -11.94 5.54 2.28
C PRO A 154 -13.46 5.64 2.33
N LEU A 155 -13.99 6.71 1.76
CA LEU A 155 -15.43 7.06 1.88
C LEU A 155 -16.36 5.94 1.43
N TRP A 156 -15.96 5.10 0.47
CA TRP A 156 -16.80 3.99 0.00
C TRP A 156 -17.03 2.87 1.03
N LEU A 157 -16.27 2.83 2.13
CA LEU A 157 -16.52 1.89 3.23
C LEU A 157 -17.60 2.39 4.19
N LYS A 158 -17.86 3.70 4.19
CA LYS A 158 -18.91 4.31 5.01
C LYS A 158 -20.28 4.01 4.43
N ALA A 159 -21.29 3.82 5.27
CA ALA A 159 -22.65 3.63 4.75
C ALA A 159 -23.15 4.91 4.06
N PRO A 160 -23.82 4.82 2.90
CA PRO A 160 -24.28 6.01 2.14
C PRO A 160 -25.12 7.00 2.97
N LYS A 161 -25.93 6.49 3.87
CA LYS A 161 -26.80 7.30 4.76
C LYS A 161 -26.02 8.14 5.78
N ASP A 162 -24.76 7.78 6.04
CA ASP A 162 -23.90 8.43 7.02
C ASP A 162 -22.87 9.36 6.35
N CYS A 163 -22.95 9.51 5.02
CA CYS A 163 -22.10 10.40 4.22
C CYS A 163 -22.83 11.73 3.92
N THR A 164 -22.08 12.81 3.93
CA THR A 164 -22.57 14.14 3.53
C THR A 164 -22.16 14.47 2.09
N ASP A 165 -22.85 15.42 1.45
CA ASP A 165 -22.51 15.89 0.10
C ASP A 165 -21.11 16.49 0.03
N GLU A 166 -20.67 17.15 1.09
CA GLU A 166 -19.34 17.73 1.21
C GLU A 166 -18.26 16.64 1.23
N GLU A 167 -18.47 15.56 1.98
CA GLU A 167 -17.53 14.41 2.01
C GLU A 167 -17.39 13.77 0.63
N TYR A 168 -18.48 13.64 -0.14
CA TYR A 168 -18.41 13.12 -1.51
C TYR A 168 -17.63 14.04 -2.43
N LYS A 169 -17.81 15.35 -2.35
CA LYS A 169 -17.08 16.33 -3.17
C LYS A 169 -15.60 16.39 -2.80
N GLU A 170 -15.27 16.35 -1.52
CA GLU A 170 -13.88 16.29 -1.04
C GLU A 170 -13.18 15.01 -1.49
N PHE A 171 -13.87 13.89 -1.37
CA PHE A 171 -13.34 12.61 -1.82
C PHE A 171 -13.12 12.58 -3.34
N TYR A 172 -14.04 13.16 -4.13
CA TYR A 172 -13.86 13.32 -5.57
C TYR A 172 -12.61 14.13 -5.90
N ARG A 173 -12.44 15.32 -5.28
CA ARG A 173 -11.25 16.16 -5.48
C ARG A 173 -9.96 15.44 -5.10
N LYS A 174 -9.96 14.69 -4.00
CA LYS A 174 -8.82 13.91 -3.54
C LYS A 174 -8.43 12.80 -4.52
N VAL A 175 -9.39 12.00 -4.98
CA VAL A 175 -9.13 10.83 -5.84
C VAL A 175 -8.75 11.22 -7.26
N PHE A 176 -9.42 12.22 -7.83
CA PHE A 176 -9.20 12.64 -9.21
C PHE A 176 -8.26 13.84 -9.35
N LYS A 177 -7.77 14.37 -8.23
CA LYS A 177 -6.82 15.51 -8.18
C LYS A 177 -7.33 16.71 -9.01
N THR A 178 -8.60 17.03 -8.87
CA THR A 178 -9.29 18.12 -9.58
C THR A 178 -9.86 19.12 -8.58
N PHE A 179 -10.03 20.36 -9.03
CA PHE A 179 -10.75 21.41 -8.28
C PHE A 179 -12.23 21.47 -8.67
N ASP A 180 -12.63 20.74 -9.72
CA ASP A 180 -14.00 20.70 -10.18
C ASP A 180 -14.89 19.90 -9.23
N GLU A 181 -16.19 20.16 -9.25
CA GLU A 181 -17.18 19.38 -8.52
C GLU A 181 -17.87 18.40 -9.47
N PRO A 182 -18.23 17.19 -9.01
CA PRO A 182 -19.04 16.28 -9.80
C PRO A 182 -20.46 16.85 -9.98
N LEU A 183 -21.13 16.44 -11.04
CA LEU A 183 -22.54 16.78 -11.27
C LEU A 183 -23.43 16.03 -10.28
N PHE A 184 -23.17 14.73 -10.11
CA PHE A 184 -23.78 13.85 -9.12
C PHE A 184 -22.90 12.61 -8.93
N TRP A 185 -23.28 11.76 -8.00
CA TRP A 185 -22.59 10.49 -7.71
C TRP A 185 -23.58 9.39 -7.34
N ILE A 186 -23.12 8.16 -7.46
CA ILE A 186 -23.84 6.96 -7.03
C ILE A 186 -22.91 6.18 -6.10
N HIS A 187 -23.32 6.02 -4.85
CA HIS A 187 -22.60 5.21 -3.88
C HIS A 187 -23.10 3.76 -3.99
N LEU A 188 -22.21 2.86 -4.43
CA LEU A 188 -22.50 1.46 -4.64
C LEU A 188 -22.15 0.65 -3.39
N ASN A 189 -23.08 -0.23 -3.00
CA ASN A 189 -22.86 -1.26 -2.02
C ASN A 189 -23.68 -2.49 -2.47
N VAL A 190 -23.05 -3.38 -3.23
CA VAL A 190 -23.71 -4.50 -3.91
C VAL A 190 -23.06 -5.80 -3.43
N ASP A 191 -23.86 -6.73 -2.93
CA ASP A 191 -23.37 -7.99 -2.37
C ASP A 191 -23.53 -9.17 -3.33
N TYR A 192 -24.26 -8.99 -4.43
CA TYR A 192 -24.52 -10.05 -5.40
C TYR A 192 -24.55 -9.49 -6.83
N PRO A 193 -23.96 -10.16 -7.85
CA PRO A 193 -23.22 -11.44 -7.79
C PRO A 193 -21.78 -11.29 -7.25
N PHE A 194 -21.30 -10.07 -7.09
CA PHE A 194 -19.98 -9.74 -6.57
C PHE A 194 -20.13 -8.78 -5.41
N ASN A 195 -19.29 -8.91 -4.41
CA ASN A 195 -19.18 -7.91 -3.36
C ASN A 195 -18.45 -6.68 -3.95
N LEU A 196 -19.21 -5.63 -4.26
CA LEU A 196 -18.71 -4.41 -4.87
C LEU A 196 -19.13 -3.20 -4.04
N LYS A 197 -18.13 -2.51 -3.49
CA LYS A 197 -18.28 -1.23 -2.82
C LYS A 197 -17.56 -0.16 -3.62
N GLY A 198 -18.16 1.02 -3.78
CA GLY A 198 -17.51 2.08 -4.54
C GLY A 198 -18.39 3.30 -4.72
N ILE A 199 -17.82 4.32 -5.34
CA ILE A 199 -18.54 5.55 -5.67
C ILE A 199 -18.30 5.87 -7.15
N LEU A 200 -19.38 5.92 -7.92
CA LEU A 200 -19.35 6.40 -9.29
C LEU A 200 -19.62 7.90 -9.30
N TYR A 201 -18.68 8.65 -9.85
CA TYR A 201 -18.84 10.10 -10.02
C TYR A 201 -19.09 10.44 -11.47
N PHE A 202 -19.99 11.37 -11.70
CA PHE A 202 -20.30 11.92 -13.02
C PHE A 202 -19.82 13.36 -13.07
N PRO A 203 -18.74 13.64 -13.81
CA PRO A 203 -18.18 14.99 -13.89
C PRO A 203 -19.09 15.92 -14.70
N LYS A 204 -18.97 17.24 -14.47
CA LYS A 204 -19.56 18.24 -15.34
C LYS A 204 -18.78 18.35 -16.63
N LEU A 205 -19.46 18.21 -17.77
CA LEU A 205 -18.87 18.48 -19.09
C LEU A 205 -18.60 19.99 -19.23
N LYS A 206 -17.37 20.35 -19.56
CA LYS A 206 -17.02 21.76 -19.85
C LYS A 206 -17.39 22.17 -21.26
N ASN A 207 -17.40 21.23 -22.19
CA ASN A 207 -17.78 21.44 -23.60
C ASN A 207 -18.54 20.20 -24.11
N GLU A 208 -19.49 20.42 -25.03
CA GLU A 208 -20.27 19.36 -25.69
C GLU A 208 -19.41 18.39 -26.55
N PHE A 209 -18.18 18.76 -26.85
CA PHE A 209 -17.23 17.96 -27.63
C PHE A 209 -16.16 17.27 -26.78
N GLU A 210 -16.22 17.39 -25.46
CA GLU A 210 -15.28 16.75 -24.57
C GLU A 210 -15.61 15.26 -24.48
N LEU A 211 -14.79 14.44 -25.14
CA LEU A 211 -14.83 12.99 -24.97
C LEU A 211 -14.31 12.66 -23.59
N ILE A 212 -15.19 12.41 -22.64
CA ILE A 212 -14.79 11.90 -21.35
C ILE A 212 -14.55 10.40 -21.51
N GLU A 213 -13.28 10.01 -21.56
CA GLU A 213 -12.92 8.63 -21.28
C GLU A 213 -13.17 8.39 -19.79
N GLY A 214 -14.17 7.58 -19.49
CA GLY A 214 -14.49 7.20 -18.11
C GLY A 214 -13.26 6.57 -17.46
N LYS A 215 -12.79 7.13 -16.35
CA LYS A 215 -11.65 6.61 -15.59
C LYS A 215 -12.17 5.82 -14.41
N VAL A 216 -12.11 4.48 -14.52
CA VAL A 216 -12.43 3.59 -13.41
C VAL A 216 -11.16 3.21 -12.70
N LYS A 217 -11.06 3.50 -11.40
CA LYS A 217 -10.00 3.02 -10.52
C LYS A 217 -10.52 1.83 -9.74
N LEU A 218 -9.91 0.68 -9.91
CA LEU A 218 -10.26 -0.55 -9.21
C LEU A 218 -9.28 -0.81 -8.07
N TYR A 219 -9.84 -1.15 -6.93
CA TYR A 219 -9.12 -1.58 -5.74
C TYR A 219 -9.61 -2.96 -5.31
N ASN A 220 -8.70 -3.83 -4.91
CA ASN A 220 -9.01 -5.11 -4.25
C ASN A 220 -8.44 -5.05 -2.84
N ASN A 221 -9.29 -5.22 -1.81
CA ASN A 221 -8.89 -5.06 -0.42
C ASN A 221 -8.13 -3.75 -0.16
N GLN A 222 -8.65 -2.64 -0.71
CA GLN A 222 -8.04 -1.30 -0.63
C GLN A 222 -6.68 -1.15 -1.34
N VAL A 223 -6.20 -2.18 -2.04
CA VAL A 223 -4.99 -2.11 -2.87
C VAL A 223 -5.35 -1.74 -4.29
N PHE A 224 -4.71 -0.74 -4.86
CA PHE A 224 -4.91 -0.38 -6.27
C PHE A 224 -4.51 -1.53 -7.19
N VAL A 225 -5.42 -1.91 -8.07
CA VAL A 225 -5.20 -2.98 -9.05
C VAL A 225 -4.95 -2.41 -10.43
N ALA A 226 -5.86 -1.57 -10.89
CA ALA A 226 -5.76 -0.99 -12.23
C ALA A 226 -6.68 0.22 -12.39
N ASP A 227 -6.44 0.99 -13.45
CA ASP A 227 -7.34 2.03 -13.95
C ASP A 227 -7.84 1.68 -15.35
N ASN A 228 -8.92 2.35 -15.76
CA ASN A 228 -9.55 2.20 -17.10
C ASN A 228 -10.03 0.78 -17.45
N ILE A 229 -10.55 0.05 -16.46
CA ILE A 229 -11.11 -1.29 -16.68
C ILE A 229 -12.53 -1.13 -17.27
N LYS A 230 -12.70 -1.53 -18.51
CA LYS A 230 -13.99 -1.45 -19.24
C LYS A 230 -14.98 -2.54 -18.82
N GLU A 231 -14.48 -3.65 -18.30
CA GLU A 231 -15.26 -4.84 -17.98
C GLU A 231 -16.09 -4.72 -16.69
N VAL A 232 -15.74 -3.77 -15.81
CA VAL A 232 -16.41 -3.61 -14.50
C VAL A 232 -17.70 -2.81 -14.63
N ILE A 233 -17.78 -1.88 -15.58
CA ILE A 233 -18.93 -1.01 -15.78
C ILE A 233 -19.35 -1.08 -17.25
N PRO A 234 -20.64 -1.31 -17.53
CA PRO A 234 -21.14 -1.28 -18.91
C PRO A 234 -20.79 0.03 -19.62
N GLU A 235 -20.37 -0.05 -20.89
CA GLU A 235 -19.90 1.10 -21.68
C GLU A 235 -20.92 2.26 -21.72
N PHE A 236 -22.21 1.96 -21.67
CA PHE A 236 -23.26 3.01 -21.69
C PHE A 236 -23.32 3.84 -20.41
N LEU A 237 -22.65 3.43 -19.32
CA LEU A 237 -22.50 4.22 -18.10
C LEU A 237 -21.21 5.04 -18.07
N LEU A 238 -20.34 4.85 -19.05
CA LEU A 238 -19.08 5.60 -19.22
C LEU A 238 -19.23 6.84 -20.11
N LEU A 239 -20.46 7.12 -20.57
CA LEU A 239 -20.77 8.27 -21.45
C LEU A 239 -20.95 9.55 -20.65
#